data_3fd9f46bd8048942ed16283263a1db00
#
_entry.id   3fd9f46bd8048942ed16283263a1db00
#
_cell.length_a   1.000
_cell.length_b   1.000
_cell.length_c   1.000
_cell.angle_alpha   90.00
_cell.angle_beta   90.00
_cell.angle_gamma   90.00
#
_symmetry.space_group_name_H-M   'P 1'
#
loop_
_entity.id
_entity.type
_entity.pdbx_description
1 polymer ?
#
loop_
_entity_poly.entity_id
_entity_poly.type
_entity_poly.pdbx_seq_one_letter_code
_entity_poly.pdbx_strand_id
1 'polypeptide(L)'
;MKDVALGIDIGGTNTKFGFVDRDGHLYAETSVPTTKTPPDDIDAFLKYLYDEIELLKKEIAEELTIVGVGIGAPNGNYFTGTIEYAPNLSFRGVVPLVELFKKYYNVPMVLTNDANAAAIGEMIYGGAKGMRDFIMVTLGTGLGSGFVANGELVYGHDGFAGEMGHILQKPTGRTCGLGRRGCLESYVSATGIKRTVFKLLADMNDPTPLRDVTYNQLAAKQITELAHQGDPIAREAFDYTSRLLGQKLSDMVAIFSPEAIFLLGGLAKAGDELLFKPTKRYMEEYMFQVFRDKVKILPSALEDKNAAVLGASALAWKELGVNKHLREMPTPK
;
A
#
# COMPACT_ATOMS: atom_id res chain seq x y z
N MET A 1 -11.79 -2.43 -30.24
CA MET A 1 -10.86 -3.13 -29.33
C MET A 1 -10.07 -2.06 -28.59
N LYS A 2 -10.08 -2.07 -27.25
CA LYS A 2 -9.35 -1.10 -26.43
C LYS A 2 -8.24 -1.79 -25.66
N ASP A 3 -7.06 -1.20 -25.67
CA ASP A 3 -5.92 -1.69 -24.91
C ASP A 3 -6.09 -1.38 -23.42
N VAL A 4 -6.01 -2.40 -22.59
CA VAL A 4 -6.08 -2.29 -21.13
C VAL A 4 -4.96 -3.05 -20.44
N ALA A 5 -4.54 -2.55 -19.30
CA ALA A 5 -3.74 -3.33 -18.34
C ALA A 5 -4.69 -4.04 -17.37
N LEU A 6 -4.39 -5.29 -17.09
CA LEU A 6 -5.00 -6.02 -15.99
C LEU A 6 -4.22 -5.69 -14.71
N GLY A 7 -4.87 -4.98 -13.80
CA GLY A 7 -4.33 -4.71 -12.46
C GLY A 7 -4.85 -5.73 -11.46
N ILE A 8 -3.95 -6.36 -10.70
CA ILE A 8 -4.28 -7.38 -9.69
C ILE A 8 -3.63 -6.98 -8.36
N ASP A 9 -4.42 -6.97 -7.29
CA ASP A 9 -3.94 -6.77 -5.91
C ASP A 9 -4.26 -8.03 -5.08
N ILE A 10 -3.24 -8.78 -4.73
CA ILE A 10 -3.37 -10.04 -3.98
C ILE A 10 -3.24 -9.74 -2.50
N GLY A 11 -4.37 -9.66 -1.80
CA GLY A 11 -4.38 -9.55 -0.33
C GLY A 11 -4.57 -10.90 0.36
N GLY A 12 -4.33 -10.95 1.66
CA GLY A 12 -4.44 -12.19 2.45
C GLY A 12 -5.86 -12.76 2.54
N THR A 13 -6.89 -11.92 2.43
CA THR A 13 -8.31 -12.34 2.49
C THR A 13 -8.96 -12.32 1.12
N ASN A 14 -8.76 -11.25 0.38
CA ASN A 14 -9.35 -11.02 -0.94
C ASN A 14 -8.28 -10.60 -1.93
N THR A 15 -8.48 -11.03 -3.17
CA THR A 15 -7.74 -10.56 -4.35
C THR A 15 -8.66 -9.68 -5.16
N LYS A 16 -8.23 -8.45 -5.45
CA LYS A 16 -8.95 -7.49 -6.29
C LYS A 16 -8.31 -7.44 -7.66
N PHE A 17 -9.11 -7.29 -8.69
CA PHE A 17 -8.59 -7.11 -10.04
C PHE A 17 -9.54 -6.28 -10.91
N GLY A 18 -8.99 -5.70 -11.98
CA GLY A 18 -9.78 -4.91 -12.91
C GLY A 18 -9.00 -4.51 -14.16
N PHE A 19 -9.72 -3.95 -15.12
CA PHE A 19 -9.20 -3.56 -16.42
C PHE A 19 -9.12 -2.04 -16.50
N VAL A 20 -7.93 -1.52 -16.71
CA VAL A 20 -7.65 -0.08 -16.69
C VAL A 20 -6.91 0.32 -17.96
N ASP A 21 -7.38 1.35 -18.65
CA ASP A 21 -6.66 1.90 -19.80
C ASP A 21 -5.48 2.79 -19.38
N ARG A 22 -4.77 3.32 -20.35
CA ARG A 22 -3.58 4.15 -20.14
C ARG A 22 -3.87 5.46 -19.39
N ASP A 23 -5.09 5.97 -19.51
CA ASP A 23 -5.50 7.24 -18.91
C ASP A 23 -6.05 7.04 -17.48
N GLY A 24 -6.14 5.78 -17.03
CA GLY A 24 -6.63 5.41 -15.70
C GLY A 24 -8.15 5.21 -15.65
N HIS A 25 -8.81 5.08 -16.81
CA HIS A 25 -10.22 4.72 -16.83
C HIS A 25 -10.40 3.23 -16.49
N LEU A 26 -11.19 2.95 -15.48
CA LEU A 26 -11.51 1.62 -14.99
C LEU A 26 -12.78 1.13 -15.69
N TYR A 27 -12.67 0.09 -16.52
CA TYR A 27 -13.79 -0.51 -17.25
C TYR A 27 -14.64 -1.44 -16.40
N ALA A 28 -13.99 -2.26 -15.60
CA ALA A 28 -14.62 -3.12 -14.60
C ALA A 28 -13.62 -3.55 -13.55
N GLU A 29 -14.13 -3.85 -12.37
CA GLU A 29 -13.36 -4.41 -11.27
C GLU A 29 -14.22 -5.36 -10.44
N THR A 30 -13.56 -6.30 -9.78
CA THR A 30 -14.20 -7.17 -8.81
C THR A 30 -13.21 -7.61 -7.74
N SER A 31 -13.73 -8.29 -6.72
CA SER A 31 -12.94 -8.84 -5.62
C SER A 31 -13.37 -10.28 -5.36
N VAL A 32 -12.40 -11.18 -5.28
CA VAL A 32 -12.62 -12.61 -5.01
C VAL A 32 -11.86 -13.04 -3.75
N PRO A 33 -12.35 -14.03 -2.99
CA PRO A 33 -11.62 -14.52 -1.83
C PRO A 33 -10.31 -15.19 -2.23
N THR A 34 -9.18 -14.70 -1.70
CA THR A 34 -7.86 -15.35 -1.89
C THR A 34 -7.82 -16.75 -1.29
N THR A 35 -8.61 -16.97 -0.24
CA THR A 35 -8.69 -18.26 0.49
C THR A 35 -9.71 -19.25 -0.12
N LYS A 36 -10.20 -19.01 -1.33
CA LYS A 36 -11.20 -19.88 -1.98
C LYS A 36 -10.66 -21.28 -2.33
N THR A 37 -9.36 -21.33 -2.64
CA THR A 37 -8.67 -22.59 -3.00
C THR A 37 -7.93 -23.17 -1.80
N PRO A 38 -7.55 -24.46 -1.84
CA PRO A 38 -6.79 -25.07 -0.76
C PRO A 38 -5.51 -24.28 -0.44
N PRO A 39 -5.09 -24.21 0.83
CA PRO A 39 -3.80 -23.62 1.19
C PRO A 39 -2.64 -24.29 0.45
N ASP A 40 -1.63 -23.52 0.10
CA ASP A 40 -0.43 -23.94 -0.63
C ASP A 40 -0.65 -24.48 -2.06
N ASP A 41 -1.89 -24.47 -2.57
CA ASP A 41 -2.19 -24.84 -3.95
C ASP A 41 -2.23 -23.60 -4.85
N ILE A 42 -1.04 -23.15 -5.27
CA ILE A 42 -0.90 -21.97 -6.13
C ILE A 42 -1.51 -22.19 -7.52
N ASP A 43 -1.43 -23.39 -8.08
CA ASP A 43 -1.99 -23.68 -9.38
C ASP A 43 -3.53 -23.62 -9.39
N ALA A 44 -4.16 -24.14 -8.35
CA ALA A 44 -5.62 -24.00 -8.16
C ALA A 44 -6.02 -22.53 -7.98
N PHE A 45 -5.25 -21.74 -7.22
CA PHE A 45 -5.50 -20.31 -7.05
C PHE A 45 -5.39 -19.55 -8.37
N LEU A 46 -4.33 -19.77 -9.14
CA LEU A 46 -4.13 -19.06 -10.41
C LEU A 46 -5.16 -19.46 -11.47
N LYS A 47 -5.57 -20.72 -11.49
CA LYS A 47 -6.67 -21.17 -12.36
C LYS A 47 -7.99 -20.51 -11.97
N TYR A 48 -8.32 -20.48 -10.69
CA TYR A 48 -9.52 -19.81 -10.17
C TYR A 48 -9.50 -18.31 -10.52
N LEU A 49 -8.38 -17.62 -10.24
CA LEU A 49 -8.24 -16.20 -10.56
C LEU A 49 -8.40 -15.92 -12.05
N TYR A 50 -7.81 -16.75 -12.92
CA TYR A 50 -7.96 -16.63 -14.37
C TYR A 50 -9.42 -16.78 -14.79
N ASP A 51 -10.14 -17.77 -14.27
CA ASP A 51 -11.54 -18.01 -14.62
C ASP A 51 -12.43 -16.81 -14.22
N GLU A 52 -12.20 -16.25 -13.04
CA GLU A 52 -12.93 -15.06 -12.57
C GLU A 52 -12.60 -13.79 -13.40
N ILE A 53 -11.34 -13.63 -13.82
CA ILE A 53 -10.94 -12.53 -14.70
C ILE A 53 -11.62 -12.64 -16.07
N GLU A 54 -11.63 -13.85 -16.67
CA GLU A 54 -12.28 -14.07 -17.96
C GLU A 54 -13.82 -13.96 -17.87
N LEU A 55 -14.39 -14.30 -16.70
CA LEU A 55 -15.82 -14.08 -16.44
C LEU A 55 -16.13 -12.58 -16.42
N LEU A 56 -15.40 -11.79 -15.62
CA LEU A 56 -15.58 -10.34 -15.55
C LEU A 56 -15.40 -9.68 -16.93
N LYS A 57 -14.41 -10.12 -17.70
CA LYS A 57 -14.14 -9.59 -19.04
C LYS A 57 -15.32 -9.81 -20.01
N LYS A 58 -16.02 -10.93 -19.90
CA LYS A 58 -17.20 -11.23 -20.74
C LYS A 58 -18.43 -10.39 -20.42
N GLU A 59 -18.51 -9.83 -19.21
CA GLU A 59 -19.61 -8.96 -18.79
C GLU A 59 -19.47 -7.54 -19.34
N ILE A 60 -18.29 -7.18 -19.87
CA ILE A 60 -18.02 -5.86 -20.44
C ILE A 60 -18.50 -5.81 -21.86
N ALA A 61 -19.33 -4.80 -22.18
CA ALA A 61 -19.88 -4.62 -23.52
C ALA A 61 -18.81 -4.24 -24.58
N GLU A 62 -17.71 -3.66 -24.16
CA GLU A 62 -16.61 -3.21 -25.01
C GLU A 62 -15.59 -4.34 -25.20
N GLU A 63 -15.04 -4.43 -26.41
CA GLU A 63 -13.99 -5.43 -26.70
C GLU A 63 -12.65 -4.93 -26.14
N LEU A 64 -12.13 -5.62 -25.12
CA LEU A 64 -10.88 -5.28 -24.42
C LEU A 64 -9.74 -6.22 -24.84
N THR A 65 -8.58 -5.64 -25.10
CA THR A 65 -7.31 -6.36 -25.28
C THR A 65 -6.41 -6.13 -24.07
N ILE A 66 -6.10 -7.18 -23.32
CA ILE A 66 -5.12 -7.12 -22.23
C ILE A 66 -3.73 -7.04 -22.85
N VAL A 67 -3.04 -5.91 -22.68
CA VAL A 67 -1.70 -5.68 -23.24
C VAL A 67 -0.58 -5.85 -22.21
N GLY A 68 -0.92 -5.92 -20.92
CA GLY A 68 0.01 -6.14 -19.84
C GLY A 68 -0.71 -6.48 -18.54
N VAL A 69 0.00 -7.12 -17.61
CA VAL A 69 -0.49 -7.47 -16.27
C VAL A 69 0.42 -6.87 -15.22
N GLY A 70 -0.16 -6.11 -14.30
CA GLY A 70 0.54 -5.60 -13.13
C GLY A 70 -0.04 -6.21 -11.85
N ILE A 71 0.82 -6.63 -10.94
CA ILE A 71 0.44 -7.35 -9.72
C ILE A 71 1.05 -6.65 -8.50
N GLY A 72 0.21 -6.26 -7.56
CA GLY A 72 0.61 -5.89 -6.20
C GLY A 72 0.37 -7.07 -5.26
N ALA A 73 1.34 -7.44 -4.45
CA ALA A 73 1.19 -8.53 -3.48
C ALA A 73 2.11 -8.34 -2.27
N PRO A 74 1.73 -8.81 -1.06
CA PRO A 74 2.64 -8.81 0.08
C PRO A 74 3.95 -9.53 -0.26
N ASN A 75 5.08 -8.92 0.09
CA ASN A 75 6.42 -9.44 -0.22
C ASN A 75 6.63 -9.79 -1.71
N GLY A 76 5.97 -9.08 -2.62
CA GLY A 76 6.20 -9.20 -4.05
C GLY A 76 7.56 -8.64 -4.46
N ASN A 77 8.38 -9.47 -5.11
CA ASN A 77 9.72 -9.10 -5.57
C ASN A 77 9.70 -8.75 -7.06
N TYR A 78 10.05 -7.51 -7.37
CA TYR A 78 10.03 -6.99 -8.74
C TYR A 78 11.04 -7.70 -9.66
N PHE A 79 12.23 -8.02 -9.17
CA PHE A 79 13.31 -8.56 -10.01
C PHE A 79 13.09 -10.03 -10.38
N THR A 80 12.53 -10.81 -9.46
CA THR A 80 12.33 -12.26 -9.63
C THR A 80 10.91 -12.63 -10.08
N GLY A 81 9.94 -11.71 -9.92
CA GLY A 81 8.53 -12.00 -10.17
C GLY A 81 7.93 -13.00 -9.18
N THR A 82 8.52 -13.08 -7.97
CA THR A 82 8.14 -14.04 -6.93
C THR A 82 7.40 -13.34 -5.78
N ILE A 83 6.57 -14.07 -5.07
CA ILE A 83 6.10 -13.71 -3.72
C ILE A 83 6.95 -14.50 -2.73
N GLU A 84 7.58 -13.81 -1.76
CA GLU A 84 8.57 -14.44 -0.89
C GLU A 84 8.16 -14.37 0.59
N TYR A 85 7.91 -15.53 1.20
CA TYR A 85 7.61 -15.66 2.63
C TYR A 85 6.53 -14.70 3.13
N ALA A 86 5.48 -14.43 2.33
CA ALA A 86 4.40 -13.53 2.67
C ALA A 86 3.57 -14.10 3.86
N PRO A 87 3.57 -13.43 5.05
CA PRO A 87 2.99 -14.01 6.25
C PRO A 87 1.46 -14.05 6.20
N ASN A 88 0.86 -13.19 5.39
CA ASN A 88 -0.59 -13.03 5.31
C ASN A 88 -1.24 -13.85 4.18
N LEU A 89 -0.43 -14.53 3.36
CA LEU A 89 -0.93 -15.40 2.29
C LEU A 89 -0.93 -16.86 2.74
N SER A 90 -1.79 -17.67 2.13
CA SER A 90 -1.82 -19.12 2.34
C SER A 90 -0.68 -19.85 1.64
N PHE A 91 0.00 -19.19 0.68
CA PHE A 91 1.15 -19.73 -0.04
C PHE A 91 2.41 -19.62 0.80
N ARG A 92 3.23 -20.68 0.82
CA ARG A 92 4.43 -20.76 1.64
C ARG A 92 5.70 -20.66 0.80
N GLY A 93 6.78 -20.16 1.43
CA GLY A 93 8.11 -20.09 0.81
C GLY A 93 8.21 -19.04 -0.31
N VAL A 94 8.90 -19.39 -1.37
CA VAL A 94 9.12 -18.55 -2.56
C VAL A 94 8.25 -19.08 -3.69
N VAL A 95 7.28 -18.28 -4.12
CA VAL A 95 6.30 -18.63 -5.15
C VAL A 95 6.62 -17.87 -6.44
N PRO A 96 7.00 -18.52 -7.55
CA PRO A 96 7.32 -17.86 -8.83
C PRO A 96 6.03 -17.45 -9.58
N LEU A 97 5.29 -16.49 -9.00
CA LEU A 97 3.94 -16.14 -9.42
C LEU A 97 3.86 -15.71 -10.88
N VAL A 98 4.79 -14.83 -11.31
CA VAL A 98 4.81 -14.31 -12.67
C VAL A 98 5.06 -15.43 -13.68
N GLU A 99 6.01 -16.33 -13.41
CA GLU A 99 6.30 -17.49 -14.27
C GLU A 99 5.05 -18.40 -14.40
N LEU A 100 4.44 -18.73 -13.27
CA LEU A 100 3.26 -19.59 -13.24
C LEU A 100 2.04 -18.95 -13.91
N PHE A 101 1.86 -17.63 -13.80
CA PHE A 101 0.70 -16.94 -14.37
C PHE A 101 0.83 -16.66 -15.86
N LYS A 102 2.06 -16.65 -16.42
CA LYS A 102 2.32 -16.50 -17.87
C LYS A 102 1.64 -17.56 -18.72
N LYS A 103 1.33 -18.74 -18.18
CA LYS A 103 0.57 -19.78 -18.91
C LYS A 103 -0.84 -19.34 -19.31
N TYR A 104 -1.41 -18.34 -18.63
CA TYR A 104 -2.74 -17.81 -18.93
C TYR A 104 -2.70 -16.55 -19.80
N TYR A 105 -1.69 -15.69 -19.61
CA TYR A 105 -1.56 -14.44 -20.35
C TYR A 105 -0.15 -14.28 -20.92
N ASN A 106 -0.02 -14.40 -22.24
CA ASN A 106 1.26 -14.19 -22.94
C ASN A 106 1.51 -12.71 -23.25
N VAL A 107 1.57 -11.88 -22.20
CA VAL A 107 1.83 -10.44 -22.27
C VAL A 107 2.89 -10.08 -21.23
N PRO A 108 3.53 -8.88 -21.34
CA PRO A 108 4.40 -8.39 -20.27
C PRO A 108 3.70 -8.41 -18.92
N MET A 109 4.40 -8.93 -17.91
CA MET A 109 3.86 -9.08 -16.58
C MET A 109 4.88 -8.62 -15.54
N VAL A 110 4.43 -7.82 -14.59
CA VAL A 110 5.25 -7.25 -13.52
C VAL A 110 4.58 -7.45 -12.18
N LEU A 111 5.38 -7.75 -11.16
CA LEU A 111 4.91 -7.94 -9.79
C LEU A 111 5.78 -7.10 -8.84
N THR A 112 5.17 -6.50 -7.83
CA THR A 112 5.88 -5.84 -6.73
C THR A 112 5.03 -5.87 -5.45
N ASN A 113 5.55 -5.30 -4.37
CA ASN A 113 4.83 -5.07 -3.13
C ASN A 113 3.63 -4.10 -3.37
N ASP A 114 2.55 -4.28 -2.61
CA ASP A 114 1.31 -3.51 -2.70
C ASP A 114 1.50 -2.00 -2.47
N ALA A 115 2.36 -1.60 -1.52
CA ALA A 115 2.66 -0.19 -1.28
C ALA A 115 3.49 0.43 -2.43
N ASN A 116 4.37 -0.34 -3.05
CA ASN A 116 5.09 0.06 -4.26
C ASN A 116 4.12 0.27 -5.43
N ALA A 117 3.17 -0.63 -5.61
CA ALA A 117 2.11 -0.47 -6.61
C ALA A 117 1.30 0.81 -6.36
N ALA A 118 0.93 1.08 -5.10
CA ALA A 118 0.24 2.31 -4.72
C ALA A 118 1.07 3.57 -5.05
N ALA A 119 2.40 3.55 -4.81
CA ALA A 119 3.28 4.67 -5.16
C ALA A 119 3.30 4.94 -6.68
N ILE A 120 3.40 3.90 -7.50
CA ILE A 120 3.34 4.05 -8.97
C ILE A 120 1.96 4.54 -9.41
N GLY A 121 0.89 4.04 -8.80
CA GLY A 121 -0.47 4.55 -9.04
C GLY A 121 -0.61 6.03 -8.77
N GLU A 122 -0.09 6.50 -7.62
CA GLU A 122 -0.11 7.91 -7.24
C GLU A 122 0.72 8.78 -8.20
N MET A 123 1.84 8.25 -8.71
CA MET A 123 2.68 8.93 -9.70
C MET A 123 1.99 9.06 -11.06
N ILE A 124 1.27 8.04 -11.52
CA ILE A 124 0.68 8.01 -12.86
C ILE A 124 -0.73 8.59 -12.88
N TYR A 125 -1.56 8.26 -11.89
CA TYR A 125 -2.98 8.62 -11.87
C TYR A 125 -3.37 9.56 -10.74
N GLY A 126 -2.50 9.74 -9.73
CA GLY A 126 -2.80 10.46 -8.51
C GLY A 126 -2.19 11.85 -8.41
N GLY A 127 -1.98 12.29 -7.17
CA GLY A 127 -1.49 13.62 -6.81
C GLY A 127 0.01 13.82 -7.00
N ALA A 128 0.78 12.74 -7.22
CA ALA A 128 2.22 12.82 -7.45
C ALA A 128 2.59 12.99 -8.94
N LYS A 129 1.62 13.28 -9.82
CA LYS A 129 1.91 13.58 -11.24
C LYS A 129 2.90 14.71 -11.37
N GLY A 130 4.01 14.46 -12.08
CA GLY A 130 5.09 15.42 -12.30
C GLY A 130 6.09 15.52 -11.15
N MET A 131 5.85 14.90 -9.99
CA MET A 131 6.84 14.79 -8.91
C MET A 131 7.87 13.71 -9.23
N ARG A 132 9.10 13.93 -8.82
CA ARG A 132 10.19 13.00 -9.06
C ARG A 132 10.66 12.30 -7.78
N ASP A 133 10.45 12.94 -6.63
CA ASP A 133 10.96 12.48 -5.35
C ASP A 133 9.83 12.57 -4.31
N PHE A 134 9.22 11.45 -3.99
CA PHE A 134 8.14 11.39 -3.00
C PHE A 134 8.08 10.03 -2.29
N ILE A 135 7.38 10.00 -1.18
CA ILE A 135 7.13 8.78 -0.42
C ILE A 135 5.61 8.51 -0.38
N MET A 136 5.22 7.28 -0.68
CA MET A 136 3.88 6.77 -0.40
C MET A 136 3.91 6.00 0.91
N VAL A 137 2.96 6.24 1.80
CA VAL A 137 2.74 5.48 3.04
C VAL A 137 1.32 4.94 3.06
N THR A 138 1.17 3.65 3.14
CA THR A 138 -0.14 2.99 3.25
C THR A 138 -0.44 2.66 4.71
N LEU A 139 -1.55 3.17 5.24
CA LEU A 139 -1.99 3.06 6.63
C LEU A 139 -3.26 2.20 6.70
N GLY A 140 -3.09 0.91 6.48
CA GLY A 140 -4.12 -0.12 6.54
C GLY A 140 -4.08 -0.96 7.81
N THR A 141 -4.32 -2.27 7.69
CA THR A 141 -4.12 -3.25 8.78
C THR A 141 -2.70 -3.19 9.31
N GLY A 142 -1.72 -3.07 8.40
CA GLY A 142 -0.31 -2.77 8.65
C GLY A 142 0.09 -1.39 8.14
N LEU A 143 1.41 -1.18 8.03
CA LEU A 143 2.02 0.01 7.45
C LEU A 143 2.97 -0.43 6.33
N GLY A 144 2.62 -0.09 5.09
CA GLY A 144 3.50 -0.23 3.92
C GLY A 144 4.05 1.11 3.47
N SER A 145 5.09 1.08 2.62
CA SER A 145 5.63 2.29 2.01
C SER A 145 6.32 2.01 0.67
N GLY A 146 6.28 3.00 -0.21
CA GLY A 146 7.00 3.00 -1.48
C GLY A 146 7.74 4.32 -1.65
N PHE A 147 8.97 4.25 -2.12
CA PHE A 147 9.85 5.40 -2.29
C PHE A 147 10.13 5.62 -3.78
N VAL A 148 9.88 6.82 -4.27
CA VAL A 148 10.16 7.22 -5.65
C VAL A 148 11.27 8.26 -5.64
N ALA A 149 12.39 7.97 -6.29
CA ALA A 149 13.55 8.84 -6.44
C ALA A 149 13.85 9.08 -7.92
N ASN A 150 14.04 10.33 -8.31
CA ASN A 150 14.28 10.71 -9.72
C ASN A 150 13.21 10.19 -10.71
N GLY A 151 11.97 10.01 -10.26
CA GLY A 151 10.87 9.47 -11.06
C GLY A 151 10.85 7.93 -11.16
N GLU A 152 11.73 7.24 -10.43
CA GLU A 152 11.82 5.79 -10.42
C GLU A 152 11.58 5.23 -9.02
N LEU A 153 10.85 4.11 -8.93
CA LEU A 153 10.61 3.41 -7.68
C LEU A 153 11.92 2.79 -7.16
N VAL A 154 12.19 2.96 -5.89
CA VAL A 154 13.37 2.39 -5.22
C VAL A 154 13.08 0.96 -4.79
N TYR A 155 13.57 0.00 -5.56
CA TYR A 155 13.44 -1.43 -5.22
C TYR A 155 14.57 -1.94 -4.32
N GLY A 156 15.72 -1.23 -4.27
CA GLY A 156 16.93 -1.72 -3.61
C GLY A 156 17.64 -2.80 -4.42
N HIS A 157 18.64 -3.42 -3.81
CA HIS A 157 19.47 -4.44 -4.46
C HIS A 157 18.71 -5.75 -4.70
N ASP A 158 17.85 -6.12 -3.75
CA ASP A 158 17.17 -7.43 -3.70
C ASP A 158 15.64 -7.34 -3.91
N GLY A 159 15.11 -6.14 -4.18
CA GLY A 159 13.69 -5.92 -4.45
C GLY A 159 12.82 -5.58 -3.24
N PHE A 160 13.41 -5.46 -2.03
CA PHE A 160 12.67 -5.26 -0.78
C PHE A 160 12.94 -3.91 -0.09
N ALA A 161 13.46 -2.92 -0.80
CA ALA A 161 13.61 -1.59 -0.21
C ALA A 161 12.23 -0.96 0.08
N GLY A 162 12.20 -0.07 1.07
CA GLY A 162 10.99 0.68 1.38
C GLY A 162 10.15 0.13 2.52
N GLU A 163 10.63 -0.84 3.28
CA GLU A 163 9.92 -1.48 4.41
C GLU A 163 9.90 -0.58 5.67
N MET A 164 9.37 0.65 5.55
CA MET A 164 9.32 1.63 6.64
C MET A 164 8.49 1.13 7.84
N GLY A 165 7.48 0.30 7.62
CA GLY A 165 6.67 -0.30 8.68
C GLY A 165 7.49 -1.12 9.67
N HIS A 166 8.61 -1.68 9.22
CA HIS A 166 9.46 -2.55 10.01
C HIS A 166 10.74 -1.89 10.57
N ILE A 167 10.90 -0.57 10.37
CA ILE A 167 11.96 0.17 11.08
C ILE A 167 11.68 0.20 12.59
N LEU A 168 12.76 0.29 13.35
CA LEU A 168 12.68 0.25 14.81
C LEU A 168 12.15 1.58 15.36
N GLN A 169 10.99 1.54 16.01
CA GLN A 169 10.42 2.67 16.74
C GLN A 169 10.76 2.60 18.24
N LYS A 170 10.68 1.42 18.82
CA LYS A 170 10.89 1.24 20.27
C LYS A 170 11.48 -0.15 20.55
N PRO A 171 12.77 -0.28 20.90
CA PRO A 171 13.47 -1.57 21.00
C PRO A 171 12.75 -2.63 21.87
N THR A 172 12.21 -2.21 23.01
CA THR A 172 11.48 -3.09 23.94
C THR A 172 9.97 -3.02 23.77
N GLY A 173 9.50 -2.58 22.58
CA GLY A 173 8.10 -2.29 22.33
C GLY A 173 7.26 -3.50 21.90
N ARG A 174 6.15 -3.18 21.24
CA ARG A 174 5.14 -4.15 20.77
C ARG A 174 5.72 -5.10 19.74
N THR A 175 5.31 -6.35 19.76
CA THR A 175 5.63 -7.32 18.69
C THR A 175 4.76 -7.05 17.48
N CYS A 176 5.36 -7.02 16.26
CA CYS A 176 4.66 -6.88 14.99
C CYS A 176 4.22 -8.24 14.43
N GLY A 177 3.49 -8.24 13.31
CA GLY A 177 3.01 -9.45 12.64
C GLY A 177 4.11 -10.44 12.22
N LEU A 178 5.34 -9.93 11.98
CA LEU A 178 6.51 -10.75 11.65
C LEU A 178 7.28 -11.29 12.87
N GLY A 179 6.76 -11.11 14.10
CA GLY A 179 7.43 -11.54 15.33
C GLY A 179 8.55 -10.61 15.82
N ARG A 180 8.89 -9.53 15.09
CA ARG A 180 9.89 -8.53 15.52
C ARG A 180 9.32 -7.61 16.57
N ARG A 181 10.17 -7.14 17.51
CA ARG A 181 9.77 -6.16 18.50
C ARG A 181 10.07 -4.74 18.07
N GLY A 182 9.12 -3.83 18.35
CA GLY A 182 9.32 -2.39 18.24
C GLY A 182 9.18 -1.80 16.86
N CYS A 183 8.64 -2.53 15.89
CA CYS A 183 8.36 -2.02 14.55
C CYS A 183 7.36 -0.86 14.57
N LEU A 184 7.56 0.14 13.70
CA LEU A 184 6.66 1.30 13.57
C LEU A 184 5.21 0.87 13.31
N GLU A 185 4.98 -0.09 12.44
CA GLU A 185 3.66 -0.66 12.12
C GLU A 185 2.85 -1.04 13.36
N SER A 186 3.51 -1.55 14.41
CA SER A 186 2.83 -1.95 15.66
C SER A 186 2.20 -0.79 16.43
N TYR A 187 2.46 0.44 16.00
CA TYR A 187 1.97 1.68 16.60
C TYR A 187 1.16 2.49 15.59
N VAL A 188 1.61 2.56 14.34
CA VAL A 188 1.08 3.42 13.30
C VAL A 188 0.45 2.55 12.21
N SER A 189 -0.69 1.99 12.53
CA SER A 189 -1.56 1.20 11.65
C SER A 189 -2.94 1.07 12.30
N ALA A 190 -3.92 0.53 11.59
CA ALA A 190 -5.24 0.23 12.17
C ALA A 190 -5.12 -0.73 13.37
N THR A 191 -4.25 -1.74 13.30
CA THR A 191 -3.94 -2.63 14.42
C THR A 191 -3.17 -1.90 15.53
N GLY A 192 -2.25 -1.01 15.16
CA GLY A 192 -1.44 -0.22 16.08
C GLY A 192 -2.25 0.73 16.93
N ILE A 193 -3.17 1.51 16.32
CA ILE A 193 -4.01 2.46 17.06
C ILE A 193 -4.99 1.74 18.01
N LYS A 194 -5.55 0.58 17.60
CA LYS A 194 -6.35 -0.27 18.51
C LYS A 194 -5.57 -0.65 19.78
N ARG A 195 -4.33 -1.12 19.61
CA ARG A 195 -3.46 -1.46 20.74
C ARG A 195 -3.14 -0.24 21.60
N THR A 196 -3.06 0.95 21.01
CA THR A 196 -2.85 2.20 21.75
C THR A 196 -4.09 2.55 22.58
N VAL A 197 -5.29 2.43 22.03
CA VAL A 197 -6.55 2.64 22.77
C VAL A 197 -6.60 1.74 23.99
N PHE A 198 -6.36 0.42 23.86
CA PHE A 198 -6.41 -0.49 25.01
C PHE A 198 -5.36 -0.20 26.08
N LYS A 199 -4.19 0.30 25.67
CA LYS A 199 -3.20 0.80 26.64
C LYS A 199 -3.71 2.04 27.37
N LEU A 200 -4.27 3.02 26.65
CA LEU A 200 -4.80 4.24 27.24
C LEU A 200 -6.00 3.97 28.18
N LEU A 201 -6.86 3.02 27.84
CA LEU A 201 -7.96 2.60 28.72
C LEU A 201 -7.49 2.05 30.06
N ALA A 202 -6.28 1.48 30.13
CA ALA A 202 -5.67 1.04 31.37
C ALA A 202 -4.97 2.18 32.15
N ASP A 203 -4.45 3.17 31.44
CA ASP A 203 -3.66 4.26 32.03
C ASP A 203 -4.51 5.50 32.39
N MET A 204 -5.68 5.70 31.76
CA MET A 204 -6.55 6.87 31.91
C MET A 204 -7.93 6.47 32.43
N ASN A 205 -8.55 7.37 33.21
CA ASN A 205 -9.88 7.12 33.83
C ASN A 205 -11.02 7.88 33.14
N ASP A 206 -10.73 8.56 32.02
CA ASP A 206 -11.73 9.35 31.30
C ASP A 206 -12.92 8.49 30.86
N PRO A 207 -14.15 9.04 30.94
CA PRO A 207 -15.34 8.35 30.44
C PRO A 207 -15.26 8.23 28.91
N THR A 208 -15.52 7.04 28.40
CA THR A 208 -15.50 6.73 26.97
C THR A 208 -16.30 5.48 26.67
N PRO A 209 -17.08 5.44 25.55
CA PRO A 209 -17.73 4.22 25.08
C PRO A 209 -16.75 3.08 24.73
N LEU A 210 -15.47 3.39 24.55
CA LEU A 210 -14.44 2.39 24.22
C LEU A 210 -14.20 1.38 25.35
N ARG A 211 -14.65 1.66 26.61
CA ARG A 211 -14.51 0.71 27.73
C ARG A 211 -15.40 -0.51 27.59
N ASP A 212 -16.52 -0.37 26.87
CA ASP A 212 -17.49 -1.44 26.71
C ASP A 212 -17.25 -2.28 25.43
N VAL A 213 -16.16 -1.99 24.67
CA VAL A 213 -15.84 -2.66 23.43
C VAL A 213 -14.65 -3.60 23.61
N THR A 214 -14.78 -4.85 23.18
CA THR A 214 -13.65 -5.80 23.21
C THR A 214 -12.65 -5.52 22.08
N TYR A 215 -11.41 -5.99 22.27
CA TYR A 215 -10.35 -5.80 21.25
C TYR A 215 -10.76 -6.30 19.86
N ASN A 216 -11.43 -7.44 19.77
CA ASN A 216 -11.83 -8.03 18.50
C ASN A 216 -12.96 -7.27 17.81
N GLN A 217 -13.83 -6.63 18.58
CA GLN A 217 -14.95 -5.84 18.07
C GLN A 217 -14.54 -4.42 17.66
N LEU A 218 -13.48 -3.87 18.25
CA LEU A 218 -13.03 -2.51 17.96
C LEU A 218 -12.45 -2.41 16.57
N ALA A 219 -12.99 -1.52 15.75
CA ALA A 219 -12.43 -1.15 14.44
C ALA A 219 -11.77 0.24 14.51
N ALA A 220 -10.73 0.47 13.70
CA ALA A 220 -10.08 1.79 13.61
C ALA A 220 -11.08 2.90 13.21
N LYS A 221 -12.07 2.58 12.37
CA LYS A 221 -13.16 3.50 12.00
C LYS A 221 -13.93 4.03 13.21
N GLN A 222 -14.27 3.17 14.18
CA GLN A 222 -14.96 3.59 15.41
C GLN A 222 -14.10 4.53 16.26
N ILE A 223 -12.78 4.28 16.30
CA ILE A 223 -11.84 5.18 17.00
C ILE A 223 -11.84 6.55 16.32
N THR A 224 -11.83 6.59 14.99
CA THR A 224 -11.89 7.83 14.20
C THR A 224 -13.18 8.60 14.49
N GLU A 225 -14.33 7.93 14.44
CA GLU A 225 -15.65 8.53 14.69
C GLU A 225 -15.73 9.15 16.09
N LEU A 226 -15.28 8.41 17.11
CA LEU A 226 -15.26 8.90 18.50
C LEU A 226 -14.27 10.06 18.70
N ALA A 227 -13.11 10.02 18.05
CA ALA A 227 -12.13 11.11 18.10
C ALA A 227 -12.72 12.41 17.50
N HIS A 228 -13.46 12.33 16.40
CA HIS A 228 -14.19 13.48 15.84
C HIS A 228 -15.29 14.00 16.77
N GLN A 229 -15.92 13.11 17.54
CA GLN A 229 -16.92 13.49 18.55
C GLN A 229 -16.30 14.08 19.83
N GLY A 230 -14.97 14.08 19.93
CA GLY A 230 -14.27 14.69 21.08
C GLY A 230 -13.89 13.69 22.18
N ASP A 231 -14.04 12.39 21.96
CA ASP A 231 -13.64 11.38 22.93
C ASP A 231 -12.16 11.51 23.31
N PRO A 232 -11.84 11.66 24.62
CA PRO A 232 -10.47 11.95 25.03
C PRO A 232 -9.50 10.79 24.79
N ILE A 233 -9.93 9.55 24.93
CA ILE A 233 -9.10 8.37 24.70
C ILE A 233 -8.80 8.20 23.20
N ALA A 234 -9.81 8.37 22.35
CA ALA A 234 -9.65 8.26 20.93
C ALA A 234 -8.74 9.38 20.37
N ARG A 235 -8.89 10.61 20.85
CA ARG A 235 -8.02 11.74 20.47
C ARG A 235 -6.57 11.54 20.91
N GLU A 236 -6.35 11.09 22.13
CA GLU A 236 -5.00 10.78 22.63
C GLU A 236 -4.35 9.64 21.82
N ALA A 237 -5.14 8.63 21.40
CA ALA A 237 -4.64 7.57 20.54
C ALA A 237 -4.20 8.09 19.17
N PHE A 238 -4.91 9.06 18.59
CA PHE A 238 -4.51 9.71 17.33
C PHE A 238 -3.29 10.62 17.52
N ASP A 239 -3.22 11.41 18.60
CA ASP A 239 -2.05 12.25 18.88
C ASP A 239 -0.79 11.41 19.05
N TYR A 240 -0.89 10.33 19.83
CA TYR A 240 0.21 9.37 20.00
C TYR A 240 0.65 8.74 18.66
N THR A 241 -0.30 8.32 17.82
CA THR A 241 -0.04 7.75 16.50
C THR A 241 0.63 8.76 15.58
N SER A 242 0.11 9.99 15.52
CA SER A 242 0.63 11.08 14.70
C SER A 242 2.04 11.50 15.11
N ARG A 243 2.31 11.52 16.41
CA ARG A 243 3.64 11.81 16.96
C ARG A 243 4.67 10.80 16.50
N LEU A 244 4.37 9.49 16.63
CA LEU A 244 5.29 8.45 16.20
C LEU A 244 5.49 8.43 14.68
N LEU A 245 4.42 8.65 13.92
CA LEU A 245 4.51 8.78 12.47
C LEU A 245 5.37 9.98 12.08
N GLY A 246 5.07 11.17 12.61
CA GLY A 246 5.82 12.40 12.32
C GLY A 246 7.31 12.26 12.66
N GLN A 247 7.64 11.69 13.81
CA GLN A 247 9.02 11.40 14.19
C GLN A 247 9.74 10.52 13.15
N LYS A 248 9.08 9.46 12.64
CA LYS A 248 9.71 8.57 11.65
C LYS A 248 9.72 9.17 10.25
N LEU A 249 8.75 9.99 9.90
CA LEU A 249 8.79 10.73 8.65
C LEU A 249 9.94 11.76 8.64
N SER A 250 10.28 12.36 9.79
CA SER A 250 11.46 13.24 9.87
C SER A 250 12.77 12.50 9.60
N ASP A 251 12.90 11.24 10.07
CA ASP A 251 14.05 10.37 9.75
C ASP A 251 14.10 10.10 8.23
N MET A 252 12.95 9.81 7.62
CA MET A 252 12.87 9.57 6.17
C MET A 252 13.18 10.81 5.35
N VAL A 253 12.73 11.98 5.79
CA VAL A 253 13.07 13.25 5.14
C VAL A 253 14.57 13.49 5.16
N ALA A 254 15.24 13.21 6.27
CA ALA A 254 16.69 13.36 6.39
C ALA A 254 17.48 12.42 5.45
N ILE A 255 16.93 11.25 5.16
CA ILE A 255 17.57 10.24 4.28
C ILE A 255 17.25 10.50 2.81
N PHE A 256 16.02 10.91 2.51
CA PHE A 256 15.47 10.84 1.16
C PHE A 256 15.14 12.21 0.54
N SER A 257 14.92 13.25 1.36
CA SER A 257 14.58 14.62 0.92
C SER A 257 13.44 14.70 -0.10
N PRO A 258 12.24 14.15 0.20
CA PRO A 258 11.14 14.10 -0.76
C PRO A 258 10.47 15.48 -0.92
N GLU A 259 9.80 15.69 -2.07
CA GLU A 259 8.90 16.84 -2.31
C GLU A 259 7.61 16.73 -1.48
N ALA A 260 7.10 15.50 -1.38
CA ALA A 260 5.86 15.20 -0.64
C ALA A 260 5.86 13.77 -0.06
N ILE A 261 5.01 13.58 0.94
CA ILE A 261 4.68 12.29 1.52
C ILE A 261 3.17 12.12 1.40
N PHE A 262 2.74 11.09 0.68
CA PHE A 262 1.32 10.76 0.52
C PHE A 262 0.90 9.70 1.53
N LEU A 263 -0.25 9.91 2.19
CA LEU A 263 -0.85 8.93 3.09
C LEU A 263 -2.10 8.35 2.44
N LEU A 264 -2.21 7.02 2.42
CA LEU A 264 -3.33 6.25 1.87
C LEU A 264 -3.82 5.23 2.88
N GLY A 265 -5.10 4.93 2.87
CA GLY A 265 -5.69 3.82 3.63
C GLY A 265 -6.62 4.25 4.74
N GLY A 266 -7.22 3.25 5.40
CA GLY A 266 -8.33 3.49 6.33
C GLY A 266 -8.01 4.44 7.48
N LEU A 267 -6.77 4.47 7.96
CA LEU A 267 -6.37 5.39 9.02
C LEU A 267 -6.18 6.82 8.49
N ALA A 268 -5.78 6.99 7.21
CA ALA A 268 -5.65 8.29 6.57
C ALA A 268 -7.01 9.02 6.49
N LYS A 269 -8.13 8.30 6.43
CA LYS A 269 -9.50 8.85 6.45
C LYS A 269 -9.86 9.61 7.73
N ALA A 270 -9.01 9.55 8.76
CA ALA A 270 -9.16 10.40 9.94
C ALA A 270 -9.01 11.89 9.63
N GLY A 271 -8.38 12.24 8.50
CA GLY A 271 -8.35 13.59 7.97
C GLY A 271 -7.37 14.54 8.66
N ASP A 272 -7.50 15.81 8.31
CA ASP A 272 -6.55 16.85 8.67
C ASP A 272 -6.34 17.02 10.16
N GLU A 273 -7.43 17.12 10.93
CA GLU A 273 -7.36 17.51 12.35
C GLU A 273 -6.79 16.39 13.23
N LEU A 274 -7.08 15.13 12.89
CA LEU A 274 -6.66 14.00 13.70
C LEU A 274 -5.32 13.40 13.26
N LEU A 275 -4.98 13.47 11.97
CA LEU A 275 -3.79 12.80 11.46
C LEU A 275 -2.82 13.75 10.72
N PHE A 276 -3.24 14.43 9.63
CA PHE A 276 -2.30 15.13 8.76
C PHE A 276 -1.60 16.30 9.44
N LYS A 277 -2.35 17.24 10.04
CA LYS A 277 -1.78 18.40 10.72
C LYS A 277 -0.93 18.02 11.94
N PRO A 278 -1.38 17.12 12.85
CA PRO A 278 -0.55 16.65 13.96
C PRO A 278 0.72 15.95 13.48
N THR A 279 0.62 15.07 12.48
CA THR A 279 1.78 14.38 11.91
C THR A 279 2.78 15.38 11.32
N LYS A 280 2.31 16.38 10.54
CA LYS A 280 3.18 17.43 10.00
C LYS A 280 3.86 18.21 11.11
N ARG A 281 3.12 18.65 12.11
CA ARG A 281 3.67 19.37 13.28
C ARG A 281 4.80 18.58 13.93
N TYR A 282 4.58 17.31 14.26
CA TYR A 282 5.60 16.47 14.87
C TYR A 282 6.78 16.19 13.92
N MET A 283 6.53 15.98 12.63
CA MET A 283 7.60 15.81 11.65
C MET A 283 8.52 17.04 11.64
N GLU A 284 7.96 18.25 11.59
CA GLU A 284 8.72 19.51 11.58
C GLU A 284 9.46 19.79 12.88
N GLU A 285 8.91 19.34 14.02
CA GLU A 285 9.56 19.44 15.32
C GLU A 285 10.89 18.67 15.38
N TYR A 286 10.93 17.48 14.75
CA TYR A 286 12.10 16.57 14.78
C TYR A 286 13.06 16.75 13.59
N MET A 287 12.64 17.42 12.51
CA MET A 287 13.50 17.53 11.31
C MET A 287 14.54 18.65 11.42
N PHE A 288 15.61 18.51 10.64
CA PHE A 288 16.60 19.59 10.50
C PHE A 288 15.96 20.84 9.90
N GLN A 289 16.41 21.99 10.35
CA GLN A 289 15.87 23.29 9.91
C GLN A 289 15.90 23.46 8.37
N VAL A 290 16.88 22.88 7.69
CA VAL A 290 17.00 22.94 6.23
C VAL A 290 15.80 22.34 5.48
N PHE A 291 15.05 21.43 6.10
CA PHE A 291 13.89 20.78 5.51
C PHE A 291 12.55 21.38 5.92
N ARG A 292 12.52 22.25 6.95
CA ARG A 292 11.28 22.83 7.46
C ARG A 292 10.51 23.58 6.36
N ASP A 293 9.19 23.44 6.37
CA ASP A 293 8.24 24.06 5.44
C ASP A 293 8.38 23.62 3.96
N LYS A 294 9.28 22.68 3.65
CA LYS A 294 9.54 22.22 2.28
C LYS A 294 8.79 20.95 1.92
N VAL A 295 8.61 20.02 2.87
CA VAL A 295 7.99 18.73 2.62
C VAL A 295 6.49 18.79 2.92
N LYS A 296 5.67 18.35 1.97
CA LYS A 296 4.22 18.31 2.12
C LYS A 296 3.80 16.93 2.64
N ILE A 297 2.79 16.88 3.51
CA ILE A 297 2.06 15.64 3.83
C ILE A 297 0.67 15.78 3.21
N LEU A 298 0.33 14.88 2.30
CA LEU A 298 -0.86 14.97 1.46
C LEU A 298 -1.68 13.67 1.53
N PRO A 299 -3.01 13.76 1.43
CA PRO A 299 -3.83 12.58 1.19
C PRO A 299 -3.56 12.05 -0.22
N SER A 300 -3.63 10.72 -0.40
CA SER A 300 -3.60 10.11 -1.72
C SER A 300 -4.81 10.56 -2.54
N ALA A 301 -4.59 10.93 -3.80
CA ALA A 301 -5.69 11.25 -4.72
C ALA A 301 -6.40 9.98 -5.26
N LEU A 302 -5.95 8.81 -4.87
CA LEU A 302 -6.54 7.52 -5.24
C LEU A 302 -7.44 6.93 -4.14
N GLU A 303 -7.63 7.62 -3.00
CA GLU A 303 -8.31 7.05 -1.83
C GLU A 303 -9.76 6.61 -2.11
N ASP A 304 -10.50 7.38 -2.90
CA ASP A 304 -11.88 7.11 -3.29
C ASP A 304 -11.99 6.30 -4.61
N LYS A 305 -10.86 5.99 -5.22
CA LYS A 305 -10.75 5.17 -6.43
C LYS A 305 -10.10 3.87 -6.04
N ASN A 306 -10.39 2.77 -6.69
CA ASN A 306 -9.75 1.50 -6.32
C ASN A 306 -8.21 1.58 -6.49
N ALA A 307 -7.55 2.19 -5.49
CA ALA A 307 -6.12 2.50 -5.50
C ALA A 307 -5.25 1.27 -5.75
N ALA A 308 -5.69 0.10 -5.26
CA ALA A 308 -4.98 -1.16 -5.41
C ALA A 308 -4.93 -1.61 -6.88
N VAL A 309 -6.09 -1.64 -7.55
CA VAL A 309 -6.20 -2.03 -8.96
C VAL A 309 -5.52 -0.98 -9.86
N LEU A 310 -5.74 0.32 -9.59
CA LEU A 310 -5.08 1.39 -10.31
C LEU A 310 -3.56 1.34 -10.15
N GLY A 311 -3.07 1.12 -8.94
CA GLY A 311 -1.64 1.00 -8.67
C GLY A 311 -1.01 -0.19 -9.40
N ALA A 312 -1.65 -1.34 -9.34
CA ALA A 312 -1.20 -2.53 -10.05
C ALA A 312 -1.22 -2.33 -11.58
N SER A 313 -2.30 -1.74 -12.13
CA SER A 313 -2.36 -1.45 -13.58
C SER A 313 -1.29 -0.44 -14.03
N ALA A 314 -1.01 0.56 -13.20
CA ALA A 314 0.02 1.57 -13.43
C ALA A 314 1.41 0.95 -13.59
N LEU A 315 1.73 -0.11 -12.84
CA LEU A 315 2.97 -0.87 -13.01
C LEU A 315 3.08 -1.45 -14.42
N ALA A 316 2.02 -2.09 -14.92
CA ALA A 316 2.02 -2.66 -16.27
C ALA A 316 2.21 -1.57 -17.34
N TRP A 317 1.51 -0.45 -17.22
CA TRP A 317 1.65 0.66 -18.17
C TRP A 317 3.04 1.30 -18.13
N LYS A 318 3.66 1.42 -16.96
CA LYS A 318 5.05 1.90 -16.82
C LYS A 318 6.02 0.97 -17.56
N GLU A 319 5.92 -0.34 -17.34
CA GLU A 319 6.76 -1.32 -18.02
C GLU A 319 6.59 -1.33 -19.54
N LEU A 320 5.35 -1.20 -20.03
CA LEU A 320 5.07 -1.10 -21.46
C LEU A 320 5.68 0.17 -22.05
N GLY A 321 5.70 1.29 -21.32
CA GLY A 321 6.35 2.54 -21.72
C GLY A 321 7.87 2.40 -21.83
N VAL A 322 8.52 1.79 -20.84
CA VAL A 322 9.97 1.52 -20.84
C VAL A 322 10.35 0.58 -21.98
N ASN A 323 9.62 -0.52 -22.15
CA ASN A 323 9.88 -1.48 -23.24
C ASN A 323 9.73 -0.87 -24.63
N LYS A 324 8.82 0.09 -24.82
CA LYS A 324 8.69 0.81 -26.09
C LYS A 324 9.92 1.66 -26.37
N HIS A 325 10.44 2.36 -25.38
CA HIS A 325 11.64 3.20 -25.48
C HIS A 325 12.90 2.38 -25.82
N LEU A 326 13.06 1.20 -25.21
CA LEU A 326 14.15 0.27 -25.50
C LEU A 326 14.07 -0.32 -26.92
N ARG A 327 12.87 -0.51 -27.46
CA ARG A 327 12.69 -0.98 -28.86
C ARG A 327 12.95 0.11 -29.91
N GLU A 328 12.83 1.38 -29.53
CA GLU A 328 13.07 2.53 -30.40
C GLU A 328 14.53 3.03 -30.36
N MET A 329 15.37 2.49 -29.46
CA MET A 329 16.80 2.79 -29.44
C MET A 329 17.50 2.08 -30.61
N PRO A 330 18.28 2.82 -31.45
CA PRO A 330 19.03 2.19 -32.52
C PRO A 330 20.03 1.19 -31.91
N THR A 331 20.05 -0.02 -32.46
CA THR A 331 21.06 -1.03 -32.12
C THR A 331 22.47 -0.43 -32.28
N PRO A 332 23.35 -0.56 -31.27
CA PRO A 332 24.75 -0.13 -31.44
C PRO A 332 25.34 -0.82 -32.66
N LYS A 333 25.94 -0.02 -33.55
CA LYS A 333 26.67 -0.53 -34.72
C LYS A 333 27.97 -1.20 -34.31
#